data_abb91f9aab1df3d1fd822f4ed4a6e57d
#
_entry.id   abb91f9aab1df3d1fd822f4ed4a6e57d
#
_cell.length_a   1.000
_cell.length_b   1.000
_cell.length_c   1.000
_cell.angle_alpha   90.00
_cell.angle_beta   90.00
_cell.angle_gamma   90.00
#
_symmetry.space_group_name_H-M   'P 1'
#
loop_
_entity.id
_entity.type
_entity.pdbx_description
1 polymer ?
#
loop_
_entity_poly.entity_id
_entity_poly.type
_entity_poly.pdbx_seq_one_letter_code
_entity_poly.pdbx_strand_id
1 'polypeptide(L)'
;MSEVSQLGIPMCLPVEFGICDEGAYSIQSWIDGVDAEGAMMAMCPDQQYSYGLDAGRILALIHTIPAPANAPDWEIRFNAKIDRKIAMYENCELKYDGGGDLFLAYLTQNRHLLKDRPQSYQHGDYHIGNMMIDSHGVLTIIDFDRDDFGDPWEEFNRIVWCAQTAPAFAAGMVDGYFGGNIPMEFWKLLALYICSNTLGSLPWAIPFGERQIQVMRKQATQVLEWYDGMKNGVVSLKRGNSFLVQKKHSDYENPNACGRM
;
A
#
# COMPACT_ATOMS: atom_id res chain seq x y z
N MET A 1 -12.40 8.77 9.77
CA MET A 1 -12.40 7.76 10.86
C MET A 1 -13.80 7.42 11.39
N SER A 2 -14.67 8.39 11.76
CA SER A 2 -16.02 8.09 12.30
C SER A 2 -16.93 7.31 11.34
N GLU A 3 -16.87 7.55 10.05
CA GLU A 3 -17.63 6.77 9.05
C GLU A 3 -17.09 5.35 8.91
N VAL A 4 -15.78 5.18 8.97
CA VAL A 4 -15.11 3.87 8.90
C VAL A 4 -15.50 2.99 10.09
N SER A 5 -15.61 3.57 11.30
CA SER A 5 -16.01 2.82 12.50
C SER A 5 -17.43 2.22 12.41
N GLN A 6 -18.29 2.76 11.54
CA GLN A 6 -19.64 2.25 11.30
C GLN A 6 -19.66 1.01 10.38
N LEU A 7 -18.57 0.72 9.68
CA LEU A 7 -18.45 -0.46 8.83
C LEU A 7 -18.29 -1.77 9.62
N GLY A 8 -18.06 -1.69 10.94
CA GLY A 8 -17.84 -2.86 11.79
C GLY A 8 -16.55 -3.62 11.51
N ILE A 9 -15.58 -2.98 10.88
CA ILE A 9 -14.24 -3.54 10.65
C ILE A 9 -13.40 -3.53 11.94
N PRO A 10 -12.46 -4.46 12.12
CA PRO A 10 -11.49 -4.40 13.22
C PRO A 10 -10.57 -3.19 13.09
N MET A 11 -10.70 -2.22 13.98
CA MET A 11 -9.91 -0.99 13.99
C MET A 11 -9.82 -0.36 15.37
N CYS A 12 -8.87 0.54 15.59
CA CYS A 12 -8.90 1.42 16.75
C CYS A 12 -10.12 2.37 16.63
N LEU A 13 -10.96 2.41 17.67
CA LEU A 13 -12.18 3.22 17.65
C LEU A 13 -11.89 4.64 18.11
N PRO A 14 -12.45 5.68 17.45
CA PRO A 14 -12.34 7.05 17.91
C PRO A 14 -13.11 7.22 19.23
N VAL A 15 -12.42 7.74 20.25
CA VAL A 15 -12.99 8.03 21.57
C VAL A 15 -13.24 9.51 21.72
N GLU A 16 -12.23 10.33 21.41
CA GLU A 16 -12.30 11.79 21.54
C GLU A 16 -11.38 12.44 20.51
N PHE A 17 -11.78 13.59 20.03
CA PHE A 17 -10.96 14.48 19.21
C PHE A 17 -11.10 15.90 19.75
N GLY A 18 -9.98 16.60 19.91
CA GLY A 18 -9.99 17.94 20.46
C GLY A 18 -8.80 18.79 20.05
N ILE A 19 -8.83 20.03 20.54
CA ILE A 19 -7.77 21.02 20.36
C ILE A 19 -7.31 21.45 21.75
N CYS A 20 -6.00 21.52 21.96
CA CYS A 20 -5.35 22.08 23.15
C CYS A 20 -4.31 23.13 22.74
N ASP A 21 -3.64 23.74 23.71
CA ASP A 21 -2.63 24.78 23.46
C ASP A 21 -1.44 24.27 22.62
N GLU A 22 -1.19 22.97 22.61
CA GLU A 22 -0.08 22.32 21.89
C GLU A 22 -0.49 21.82 20.50
N GLY A 23 -1.79 21.86 20.14
CA GLY A 23 -2.31 21.45 18.83
C GLY A 23 -3.58 20.60 18.90
N ALA A 24 -3.87 19.87 17.82
CA ALA A 24 -4.97 18.92 17.78
C ALA A 24 -4.53 17.57 18.35
N TYR A 25 -5.43 16.89 19.05
CA TYR A 25 -5.22 15.53 19.55
C TYR A 25 -6.37 14.60 19.17
N SER A 26 -6.07 13.31 19.10
CA SER A 26 -7.04 12.24 18.93
C SER A 26 -6.81 11.17 19.98
N ILE A 27 -7.87 10.77 20.70
CA ILE A 27 -7.86 9.64 21.62
C ILE A 27 -8.62 8.49 20.93
N GLN A 28 -7.98 7.33 20.91
CA GLN A 28 -8.50 6.14 20.27
C GLN A 28 -8.46 4.96 21.25
N SER A 29 -9.29 3.94 21.01
CA SER A 29 -9.26 2.72 21.81
C SER A 29 -7.89 2.04 21.68
N TRP A 30 -7.41 1.51 22.81
CA TRP A 30 -6.20 0.69 22.81
C TRP A 30 -6.48 -0.68 22.18
N ILE A 31 -5.54 -1.19 21.41
CA ILE A 31 -5.54 -2.56 20.88
C ILE A 31 -4.57 -3.39 21.71
N ASP A 32 -5.09 -4.38 22.41
CA ASP A 32 -4.27 -5.37 23.11
C ASP A 32 -3.80 -6.43 22.11
N GLY A 33 -2.55 -6.33 21.67
CA GLY A 33 -2.02 -7.14 20.59
C GLY A 33 -0.55 -6.88 20.32
N VAL A 34 -0.10 -7.37 19.20
CA VAL A 34 1.28 -7.23 18.70
C VAL A 34 1.30 -6.54 17.35
N ASP A 35 2.42 -5.89 17.05
CA ASP A 35 2.67 -5.31 15.72
C ASP A 35 2.63 -6.39 14.64
N ALA A 36 1.81 -6.17 13.60
CA ALA A 36 1.61 -7.15 12.54
C ALA A 36 2.87 -7.36 11.69
N GLU A 37 3.67 -6.31 11.45
CA GLU A 37 4.90 -6.42 10.67
C GLU A 37 5.89 -7.37 11.34
N GLY A 38 6.13 -7.18 12.64
CA GLY A 38 7.01 -8.05 13.42
C GLY A 38 6.49 -9.47 13.54
N ALA A 39 5.20 -9.65 13.80
CA ALA A 39 4.59 -10.97 13.95
C ALA A 39 4.65 -11.77 12.65
N MET A 40 4.39 -11.16 11.50
CA MET A 40 4.37 -11.86 10.21
C MET A 40 5.72 -12.36 9.75
N MET A 41 6.83 -11.77 10.19
CA MET A 41 8.17 -12.31 9.91
C MET A 41 8.40 -13.71 10.47
N ALA A 42 7.67 -14.08 11.52
CA ALA A 42 7.75 -15.41 12.15
C ALA A 42 6.70 -16.41 11.62
N MET A 43 5.76 -15.95 10.79
CA MET A 43 4.66 -16.77 10.27
C MET A 43 5.03 -17.49 8.97
N CYS A 44 4.43 -18.66 8.75
CA CYS A 44 4.55 -19.35 7.47
C CYS A 44 3.77 -18.61 6.35
N PRO A 45 4.10 -18.84 5.06
CA PRO A 45 3.43 -18.15 3.94
C PRO A 45 1.91 -18.28 3.91
N ASP A 46 1.36 -19.42 4.32
CA ASP A 46 -0.10 -19.63 4.34
C ASP A 46 -0.78 -18.74 5.39
N GLN A 47 -0.16 -18.56 6.56
CA GLN A 47 -0.65 -17.64 7.59
C GLN A 47 -0.56 -16.20 7.13
N GLN A 48 0.58 -15.79 6.55
CA GLN A 48 0.74 -14.46 5.97
C GLN A 48 -0.34 -14.17 4.91
N TYR A 49 -0.59 -15.14 4.02
CA TYR A 49 -1.60 -15.00 2.97
C TYR A 49 -3.01 -14.86 3.54
N SER A 50 -3.37 -15.64 4.56
CA SER A 50 -4.67 -15.55 5.23
C SER A 50 -4.91 -14.16 5.83
N TYR A 51 -3.95 -13.60 6.55
CA TYR A 51 -4.02 -12.24 7.07
C TYR A 51 -4.07 -11.19 5.94
N GLY A 52 -3.38 -11.46 4.83
CA GLY A 52 -3.46 -10.65 3.63
C GLY A 52 -4.87 -10.60 3.04
N LEU A 53 -5.54 -11.75 2.93
CA LEU A 53 -6.94 -11.81 2.49
C LEU A 53 -7.85 -10.93 3.36
N ASP A 54 -7.65 -10.97 4.68
CA ASP A 54 -8.44 -10.16 5.60
C ASP A 54 -8.13 -8.66 5.44
N ALA A 55 -6.85 -8.28 5.32
CA ALA A 55 -6.46 -6.91 5.02
C ALA A 55 -7.10 -6.40 3.72
N GLY A 56 -7.08 -7.19 2.66
CA GLY A 56 -7.70 -6.83 1.39
C GLY A 56 -9.21 -6.65 1.49
N ARG A 57 -9.91 -7.54 2.19
CA ARG A 57 -11.36 -7.44 2.42
C ARG A 57 -11.72 -6.21 3.26
N ILE A 58 -10.95 -5.92 4.30
CA ILE A 58 -11.13 -4.72 5.13
C ILE A 58 -10.96 -3.47 4.26
N LEU A 59 -9.92 -3.39 3.45
CA LEU A 59 -9.69 -2.26 2.55
C LEU A 59 -10.83 -2.09 1.54
N ALA A 60 -11.35 -3.19 0.98
CA ALA A 60 -12.51 -3.14 0.08
C ALA A 60 -13.75 -2.57 0.77
N LEU A 61 -13.97 -2.88 2.05
CA LEU A 61 -15.06 -2.30 2.86
C LEU A 61 -14.82 -0.80 3.11
N ILE A 62 -13.61 -0.38 3.46
CA ILE A 62 -13.27 1.04 3.63
C ILE A 62 -13.59 1.83 2.34
N HIS A 63 -13.24 1.29 1.19
CA HIS A 63 -13.48 1.91 -0.12
C HIS A 63 -14.95 1.92 -0.55
N THR A 64 -15.88 1.34 0.22
CA THR A 64 -17.33 1.52 -0.02
C THR A 64 -17.83 2.89 0.39
N ILE A 65 -17.07 3.66 1.17
CA ILE A 65 -17.41 5.02 1.54
C ILE A 65 -17.09 5.94 0.35
N PRO A 66 -18.11 6.54 -0.29
CA PRO A 66 -17.88 7.35 -1.48
C PRO A 66 -17.23 8.69 -1.12
N ALA A 67 -16.46 9.24 -2.05
CA ALA A 67 -15.99 10.61 -1.92
C ALA A 67 -17.15 11.61 -1.93
N PRO A 68 -17.03 12.76 -1.26
CA PRO A 68 -18.02 13.85 -1.35
C PRO A 68 -18.23 14.29 -2.81
N ALA A 69 -19.48 14.68 -3.15
CA ALA A 69 -19.83 15.10 -4.52
C ALA A 69 -19.01 16.31 -5.02
N ASN A 70 -18.44 17.09 -4.13
CA ASN A 70 -17.57 18.23 -4.43
C ASN A 70 -16.07 17.90 -4.33
N ALA A 71 -15.70 16.62 -4.22
CA ALA A 71 -14.30 16.22 -4.22
C ALA A 71 -13.62 16.71 -5.53
N PRO A 72 -12.40 17.27 -5.44
CA PRO A 72 -11.65 17.68 -6.62
C PRO A 72 -11.43 16.49 -7.56
N ASP A 73 -11.42 16.76 -8.87
CA ASP A 73 -11.17 15.73 -9.87
C ASP A 73 -9.83 15.03 -9.63
N TRP A 74 -9.85 13.68 -9.66
CA TRP A 74 -8.69 12.87 -9.32
C TRP A 74 -7.56 13.02 -10.33
N GLU A 75 -7.88 13.03 -11.63
CA GLU A 75 -6.86 13.16 -12.67
C GLU A 75 -6.09 14.47 -12.52
N ILE A 76 -6.80 15.58 -12.30
CA ILE A 76 -6.18 16.89 -12.09
C ILE A 76 -5.31 16.88 -10.82
N ARG A 77 -5.87 16.41 -9.71
CA ARG A 77 -5.19 16.39 -8.40
C ARG A 77 -3.96 15.51 -8.41
N PHE A 78 -4.07 14.29 -8.97
CA PHE A 78 -2.96 13.35 -8.97
C PHE A 78 -1.88 13.72 -9.98
N ASN A 79 -2.22 14.30 -11.13
CA ASN A 79 -1.24 14.86 -12.05
C ASN A 79 -0.41 15.97 -11.39
N ALA A 80 -1.03 16.87 -10.64
CA ALA A 80 -0.30 17.88 -9.86
C ALA A 80 0.60 17.24 -8.78
N LYS A 81 0.17 16.14 -8.15
CA LYS A 81 0.99 15.35 -7.21
C LYS A 81 2.21 14.73 -7.91
N ILE A 82 2.03 14.18 -9.11
CA ILE A 82 3.11 13.64 -9.93
C ILE A 82 4.12 14.73 -10.28
N ASP A 83 3.67 15.88 -10.81
CA ASP A 83 4.54 16.99 -11.20
C ASP A 83 5.40 17.49 -10.04
N ARG A 84 4.78 17.64 -8.87
CA ARG A 84 5.50 17.99 -7.64
C ARG A 84 6.55 16.96 -7.26
N LYS A 85 6.25 15.66 -7.34
CA LYS A 85 7.19 14.59 -7.01
C LYS A 85 8.33 14.47 -8.02
N ILE A 86 8.05 14.69 -9.30
CA ILE A 86 9.08 14.79 -10.34
C ILE A 86 10.01 15.95 -10.01
N ALA A 87 9.49 17.15 -9.78
CA ALA A 87 10.28 18.32 -9.43
C ALA A 87 11.12 18.11 -8.16
N MET A 88 10.55 17.47 -7.13
CA MET A 88 11.30 17.11 -5.93
C MET A 88 12.47 16.18 -6.23
N TYR A 89 12.28 15.17 -7.07
CA TYR A 89 13.32 14.24 -7.46
C TYR A 89 14.39 14.92 -8.36
N GLU A 90 13.98 15.72 -9.34
CA GLU A 90 14.89 16.44 -10.24
C GLU A 90 15.79 17.44 -9.50
N ASN A 91 15.26 18.09 -8.47
CA ASN A 91 16.01 19.02 -7.64
C ASN A 91 16.79 18.33 -6.49
N CYS A 92 16.62 17.03 -6.30
CA CYS A 92 17.35 16.28 -5.29
C CYS A 92 18.80 16.02 -5.75
N GLU A 93 19.76 16.23 -4.85
CA GLU A 93 21.17 15.92 -5.12
C GLU A 93 21.42 14.43 -5.31
N LEU A 94 20.63 13.60 -4.60
CA LEU A 94 20.70 12.15 -4.72
C LEU A 94 19.81 11.66 -5.87
N LYS A 95 20.29 10.64 -6.57
CA LYS A 95 19.56 9.95 -7.64
C LYS A 95 19.53 8.44 -7.39
N TYR A 96 18.56 7.77 -7.99
CA TYR A 96 18.56 6.31 -8.08
C TYR A 96 19.55 5.83 -9.13
N ASP A 97 20.37 4.82 -8.80
CA ASP A 97 21.34 4.25 -9.70
C ASP A 97 20.61 3.50 -10.84
N GLY A 98 20.54 4.12 -12.02
CA GLY A 98 19.99 3.53 -13.25
C GLY A 98 18.45 3.40 -13.31
N GLY A 99 17.70 3.84 -12.29
CA GLY A 99 16.25 3.60 -12.21
C GLY A 99 15.36 4.83 -12.32
N GLY A 100 15.87 6.00 -11.99
CA GLY A 100 15.08 7.23 -11.95
C GLY A 100 14.41 7.57 -13.28
N ASP A 101 15.15 7.47 -14.36
CA ASP A 101 14.66 7.74 -15.71
C ASP A 101 13.58 6.76 -16.16
N LEU A 102 13.63 5.50 -15.71
CA LEU A 102 12.61 4.50 -16.00
C LEU A 102 11.27 4.83 -15.31
N PHE A 103 11.33 5.27 -14.05
CA PHE A 103 10.14 5.73 -13.33
C PHE A 103 9.54 7.00 -13.97
N LEU A 104 10.39 7.96 -14.35
CA LEU A 104 9.95 9.19 -15.04
C LEU A 104 9.30 8.87 -16.38
N ALA A 105 9.92 8.00 -17.18
CA ALA A 105 9.38 7.58 -18.47
C ALA A 105 8.02 6.88 -18.30
N TYR A 106 7.89 5.96 -17.33
CA TYR A 106 6.64 5.27 -17.08
C TYR A 106 5.52 6.24 -16.68
N LEU A 107 5.79 7.16 -15.76
CA LEU A 107 4.83 8.19 -15.35
C LEU A 107 4.36 9.02 -16.55
N THR A 108 5.31 9.51 -17.37
CA THR A 108 4.99 10.37 -18.53
C THR A 108 4.10 9.66 -19.54
N GLN A 109 4.36 8.38 -19.80
CA GLN A 109 3.62 7.59 -20.80
C GLN A 109 2.24 7.14 -20.33
N ASN A 110 2.01 7.02 -19.02
CA ASN A 110 0.84 6.35 -18.47
C ASN A 110 -0.13 7.26 -17.69
N ARG A 111 0.05 8.60 -17.68
CA ARG A 111 -0.85 9.54 -17.00
C ARG A 111 -2.31 9.40 -17.44
N HIS A 112 -2.55 8.97 -18.69
CA HIS A 112 -3.89 8.74 -19.23
C HIS A 112 -4.70 7.69 -18.44
N LEU A 113 -4.03 6.81 -17.66
CA LEU A 113 -4.68 5.84 -16.77
C LEU A 113 -5.40 6.49 -15.58
N LEU A 114 -5.11 7.75 -15.28
CA LEU A 114 -5.77 8.50 -14.20
C LEU A 114 -7.16 9.03 -14.59
N LYS A 115 -7.49 8.96 -15.88
CA LYS A 115 -8.74 9.50 -16.41
C LYS A 115 -9.95 8.72 -15.89
N ASP A 116 -11.00 9.45 -15.50
CA ASP A 116 -12.30 8.91 -15.08
C ASP A 116 -12.20 7.88 -13.93
N ARG A 117 -11.14 7.98 -13.07
CA ARG A 117 -11.01 7.10 -11.93
C ARG A 117 -12.05 7.43 -10.84
N PRO A 118 -12.69 6.40 -10.26
CA PRO A 118 -13.59 6.61 -9.14
C PRO A 118 -12.83 7.15 -7.93
N GLN A 119 -13.54 7.80 -7.02
CA GLN A 119 -12.97 8.26 -5.76
C GLN A 119 -13.77 7.72 -4.59
N SER A 120 -13.06 7.24 -3.57
CA SER A 120 -13.60 6.75 -2.30
C SER A 120 -12.74 7.25 -1.15
N TYR A 121 -13.22 7.02 0.07
CA TYR A 121 -12.39 7.21 1.26
C TYR A 121 -11.14 6.35 1.19
N GLN A 122 -10.00 6.92 1.54
CA GLN A 122 -8.70 6.25 1.66
C GLN A 122 -8.21 6.33 3.10
N HIS A 123 -7.59 5.29 3.59
CA HIS A 123 -6.83 5.31 4.84
C HIS A 123 -5.61 6.24 4.74
N GLY A 124 -5.03 6.36 3.55
CA GLY A 124 -3.91 7.24 3.23
C GLY A 124 -2.52 6.68 3.54
N ASP A 125 -2.43 5.62 4.37
CA ASP A 125 -1.16 4.93 4.67
C ASP A 125 -1.39 3.44 4.98
N TYR A 126 -2.16 2.73 4.13
CA TYR A 126 -2.56 1.35 4.35
C TYR A 126 -1.43 0.36 4.03
N HIS A 127 -0.71 -0.06 5.04
CA HIS A 127 0.35 -1.07 4.95
C HIS A 127 0.51 -1.83 6.28
N ILE A 128 1.26 -2.94 6.22
CA ILE A 128 1.45 -3.87 7.33
C ILE A 128 1.94 -3.22 8.64
N GLY A 129 2.74 -2.13 8.55
CA GLY A 129 3.22 -1.39 9.73
C GLY A 129 2.14 -0.54 10.42
N ASN A 130 0.95 -0.36 9.78
CA ASN A 130 -0.21 0.30 10.36
C ASN A 130 -1.32 -0.71 10.68
N MET A 131 -0.90 -1.93 11.06
CA MET A 131 -1.80 -3.02 11.45
C MET A 131 -1.28 -3.71 12.71
N MET A 132 -2.20 -4.23 13.50
CA MET A 132 -1.92 -5.05 14.68
C MET A 132 -2.63 -6.39 14.57
N ILE A 133 -2.12 -7.39 15.25
CA ILE A 133 -2.84 -8.66 15.49
C ILE A 133 -3.21 -8.65 16.96
N ASP A 134 -4.51 -8.59 17.24
CA ASP A 134 -5.00 -8.52 18.62
C ASP A 134 -4.81 -9.85 19.39
N SER A 135 -5.12 -9.85 20.66
CA SER A 135 -4.99 -11.03 21.56
C SER A 135 -5.88 -12.20 21.15
N HIS A 136 -6.84 -12.00 20.25
CA HIS A 136 -7.71 -13.04 19.67
C HIS A 136 -7.23 -13.50 18.28
N GLY A 137 -6.13 -12.97 17.78
CA GLY A 137 -5.58 -13.28 16.46
C GLY A 137 -6.29 -12.54 15.31
N VAL A 138 -7.01 -11.44 15.58
CA VAL A 138 -7.71 -10.66 14.57
C VAL A 138 -6.81 -9.53 14.07
N LEU A 139 -6.71 -9.40 12.75
CA LEU A 139 -6.01 -8.26 12.12
C LEU A 139 -6.82 -6.98 12.33
N THR A 140 -6.20 -5.99 12.94
CA THR A 140 -6.83 -4.72 13.33
C THR A 140 -6.09 -3.54 12.70
N ILE A 141 -6.81 -2.62 12.09
CA ILE A 141 -6.24 -1.45 11.40
C ILE A 141 -6.11 -0.29 12.38
N ILE A 142 -4.96 0.41 12.31
CA ILE A 142 -4.63 1.58 13.14
C ILE A 142 -4.12 2.72 12.27
N ASP A 143 -3.96 3.91 12.85
CA ASP A 143 -3.29 5.07 12.23
C ASP A 143 -4.04 5.69 11.04
N PHE A 144 -5.26 6.18 11.29
CA PHE A 144 -6.11 6.87 10.32
C PHE A 144 -5.84 8.39 10.22
N ASP A 145 -4.64 8.85 10.53
CA ASP A 145 -4.31 10.29 10.57
C ASP A 145 -4.05 10.91 9.19
N ARG A 146 -3.96 10.09 8.15
CA ARG A 146 -3.71 10.51 6.76
C ARG A 146 -4.88 10.27 5.83
N ASP A 147 -6.07 10.10 6.38
CA ASP A 147 -7.26 9.84 5.59
C ASP A 147 -7.54 10.95 4.56
N ASP A 148 -7.96 10.53 3.38
CA ASP A 148 -8.26 11.41 2.24
C ASP A 148 -9.36 10.76 1.37
N PHE A 149 -9.73 11.40 0.28
CA PHE A 149 -10.58 10.84 -0.75
C PHE A 149 -9.83 10.78 -2.07
N GLY A 150 -9.82 9.63 -2.73
CA GLY A 150 -9.08 9.44 -3.98
C GLY A 150 -9.38 8.12 -4.66
N ASP A 151 -8.60 7.81 -5.73
CA ASP A 151 -8.72 6.52 -6.38
C ASP A 151 -8.43 5.40 -5.39
N PRO A 152 -9.37 4.46 -5.15
CA PRO A 152 -9.17 3.34 -4.23
C PRO A 152 -7.93 2.49 -4.54
N TRP A 153 -7.49 2.44 -5.79
CA TRP A 153 -6.31 1.67 -6.16
C TRP A 153 -4.98 2.40 -5.86
N GLU A 154 -5.01 3.71 -5.63
CA GLU A 154 -3.82 4.45 -5.20
C GLU A 154 -3.33 4.00 -3.83
N GLU A 155 -4.23 3.56 -2.94
CA GLU A 155 -3.92 3.05 -1.62
C GLU A 155 -2.88 1.90 -1.66
N PHE A 156 -2.92 1.09 -2.73
CA PHE A 156 -1.96 -0.01 -2.93
C PHE A 156 -0.53 0.44 -3.23
N ASN A 157 -0.24 1.74 -3.39
CA ASN A 157 1.15 2.19 -3.61
C ASN A 157 2.09 1.78 -2.46
N ARG A 158 1.54 1.54 -1.26
CA ARG A 158 2.28 1.09 -0.08
C ARG A 158 2.53 -0.41 -0.02
N ILE A 159 1.96 -1.19 -0.95
CA ILE A 159 2.11 -2.65 -0.97
C ILE A 159 3.57 -3.11 -1.09
N VAL A 160 4.44 -2.23 -1.59
CA VAL A 160 5.88 -2.47 -1.66
C VAL A 160 6.50 -2.75 -0.28
N TRP A 161 6.00 -2.09 0.78
CA TRP A 161 6.42 -2.33 2.16
C TRP A 161 5.96 -3.72 2.64
N CYS A 162 4.70 -4.05 2.37
CA CYS A 162 4.15 -5.36 2.69
C CYS A 162 4.94 -6.47 1.98
N ALA A 163 5.23 -6.30 0.69
CA ALA A 163 5.92 -7.29 -0.12
C ALA A 163 7.39 -7.51 0.31
N GLN A 164 8.03 -6.49 0.87
CA GLN A 164 9.39 -6.62 1.41
C GLN A 164 9.46 -7.46 2.68
N THR A 165 8.46 -7.33 3.55
CA THR A 165 8.42 -7.98 4.86
C THR A 165 7.73 -9.34 4.79
N ALA A 166 6.54 -9.41 4.18
CA ALA A 166 5.67 -10.57 4.13
C ALA A 166 5.04 -10.70 2.72
N PRO A 167 5.75 -11.28 1.77
CA PRO A 167 5.31 -11.34 0.37
C PRO A 167 3.97 -12.06 0.17
N ALA A 168 3.72 -13.12 0.93
CA ALA A 168 2.45 -13.84 0.86
C ALA A 168 1.28 -12.99 1.39
N PHE A 169 1.51 -12.16 2.40
CA PHE A 169 0.55 -11.18 2.88
C PHE A 169 0.19 -10.17 1.78
N ALA A 170 1.19 -9.61 1.08
CA ALA A 170 0.95 -8.67 -0.01
C ALA A 170 0.11 -9.30 -1.14
N ALA A 171 0.39 -10.56 -1.50
CA ALA A 171 -0.42 -11.30 -2.48
C ALA A 171 -1.87 -11.50 -1.97
N GLY A 172 -2.03 -11.96 -0.73
CA GLY A 172 -3.34 -12.11 -0.11
C GLY A 172 -4.15 -10.81 -0.05
N MET A 173 -3.49 -9.68 0.21
CA MET A 173 -4.13 -8.37 0.25
C MET A 173 -4.76 -7.98 -1.09
N VAL A 174 -4.06 -8.21 -2.20
CA VAL A 174 -4.63 -7.98 -3.53
C VAL A 174 -5.77 -8.97 -3.82
N ASP A 175 -5.57 -10.26 -3.56
CA ASP A 175 -6.59 -11.28 -3.79
C ASP A 175 -7.84 -11.05 -2.94
N GLY A 176 -7.67 -10.68 -1.68
CA GLY A 176 -8.77 -10.37 -0.76
C GLY A 176 -9.59 -9.17 -1.21
N TYR A 177 -8.93 -8.14 -1.72
CA TYR A 177 -9.59 -6.94 -2.23
C TYR A 177 -10.44 -7.21 -3.48
N PHE A 178 -9.92 -7.97 -4.43
CA PHE A 178 -10.58 -8.25 -5.72
C PHE A 178 -11.38 -9.55 -5.74
N GLY A 179 -11.41 -10.33 -4.66
CA GLY A 179 -12.04 -11.64 -4.67
C GLY A 179 -11.41 -12.60 -5.69
N GLY A 180 -10.12 -12.46 -5.96
CA GLY A 180 -9.37 -13.28 -6.91
C GLY A 180 -9.49 -12.87 -8.39
N ASN A 181 -10.34 -11.90 -8.74
CA ASN A 181 -10.53 -11.42 -10.11
C ASN A 181 -9.86 -10.06 -10.33
N ILE A 182 -8.55 -10.04 -10.41
CA ILE A 182 -7.76 -8.81 -10.50
C ILE A 182 -7.78 -8.26 -11.93
N PRO A 183 -8.29 -7.02 -12.17
CA PRO A 183 -8.23 -6.41 -13.49
C PRO A 183 -6.80 -6.16 -13.96
N MET A 184 -6.49 -6.41 -15.23
CA MET A 184 -5.16 -6.14 -15.79
C MET A 184 -4.78 -4.65 -15.69
N GLU A 185 -5.76 -3.77 -15.77
CA GLU A 185 -5.60 -2.33 -15.63
C GLU A 185 -5.08 -1.94 -14.23
N PHE A 186 -5.49 -2.67 -13.18
CA PHE A 186 -5.00 -2.45 -11.83
C PHE A 186 -3.47 -2.48 -11.77
N TRP A 187 -2.84 -3.49 -12.38
CA TRP A 187 -1.39 -3.63 -12.34
C TRP A 187 -0.66 -2.47 -13.01
N LYS A 188 -1.19 -1.97 -14.14
CA LYS A 188 -0.62 -0.82 -14.84
C LYS A 188 -0.75 0.47 -14.03
N LEU A 189 -1.91 0.67 -13.44
CA LEU A 189 -2.18 1.84 -12.61
C LEU A 189 -1.40 1.79 -11.29
N LEU A 190 -1.31 0.61 -10.67
CA LEU A 190 -0.47 0.39 -9.49
C LEU A 190 0.99 0.74 -9.78
N ALA A 191 1.52 0.33 -10.94
CA ALA A 191 2.86 0.72 -11.36
C ALA A 191 3.04 2.24 -11.42
N LEU A 192 2.05 2.97 -11.95
CA LEU A 192 2.07 4.44 -11.99
C LEU A 192 2.11 5.03 -10.57
N TYR A 193 1.27 4.54 -9.67
CA TYR A 193 1.24 5.00 -8.29
C TYR A 193 2.53 4.69 -7.54
N ILE A 194 3.09 3.50 -7.72
CA ILE A 194 4.38 3.11 -7.14
C ILE A 194 5.51 3.99 -7.70
N CYS A 195 5.57 4.23 -9.01
CA CYS A 195 6.57 5.12 -9.61
C CYS A 195 6.52 6.53 -9.00
N SER A 196 5.31 7.10 -8.90
CA SER A 196 5.12 8.41 -8.28
C SER A 196 5.58 8.43 -6.82
N ASN A 197 5.26 7.39 -6.05
CA ASN A 197 5.69 7.29 -4.67
C ASN A 197 7.20 7.13 -4.56
N THR A 198 7.80 6.26 -5.37
CA THR A 198 9.25 5.98 -5.39
C THR A 198 10.06 7.24 -5.67
N LEU A 199 9.68 8.05 -6.67
CA LEU A 199 10.39 9.31 -6.95
C LEU A 199 10.38 10.27 -5.76
N GLY A 200 9.27 10.36 -5.03
CA GLY A 200 9.18 11.21 -3.84
C GLY A 200 9.89 10.65 -2.61
N SER A 201 10.16 9.34 -2.58
CA SER A 201 10.70 8.68 -1.39
C SER A 201 12.17 8.98 -1.15
N LEU A 202 12.98 9.17 -2.19
CA LEU A 202 14.41 9.48 -2.03
C LEU A 202 14.63 10.88 -1.42
N PRO A 203 14.04 11.98 -1.95
CA PRO A 203 14.11 13.28 -1.31
C PRO A 203 13.56 13.28 0.13
N TRP A 204 12.46 12.54 0.34
CA TRP A 204 11.87 12.39 1.67
C TRP A 204 12.81 11.70 2.66
N ALA A 205 13.63 10.77 2.23
CA ALA A 205 14.53 10.00 3.10
C ALA A 205 15.73 10.81 3.63
N ILE A 206 16.14 11.88 2.93
CA ILE A 206 17.35 12.66 3.26
C ILE A 206 17.39 13.13 4.71
N PRO A 207 16.34 13.76 5.29
CA PRO A 207 16.35 14.21 6.66
C PRO A 207 16.50 13.10 7.71
N PHE A 208 16.18 11.84 7.32
CA PHE A 208 16.25 10.67 8.19
C PHE A 208 17.59 9.93 8.13
N GLY A 209 18.51 10.40 7.27
CA GLY A 209 19.89 9.93 7.17
C GLY A 209 20.09 8.69 6.30
N GLU A 210 21.36 8.27 6.22
CA GLU A 210 21.85 7.27 5.25
C GLU A 210 21.09 5.93 5.32
N ARG A 211 20.75 5.46 6.52
CA ARG A 211 20.00 4.21 6.67
C ARG A 211 18.67 4.24 5.91
N GLN A 212 17.93 5.33 6.00
CA GLN A 212 16.64 5.48 5.33
C GLN A 212 16.82 5.63 3.81
N ILE A 213 17.86 6.35 3.39
CA ILE A 213 18.22 6.48 1.97
C ILE A 213 18.47 5.10 1.36
N GLN A 214 19.24 4.24 2.03
CA GLN A 214 19.51 2.88 1.54
C GLN A 214 18.25 2.00 1.48
N VAL A 215 17.33 2.16 2.43
CA VAL A 215 16.02 1.48 2.36
C VAL A 215 15.26 1.89 1.10
N MET A 216 15.19 3.18 0.79
CA MET A 216 14.50 3.67 -0.42
C MET A 216 15.19 3.22 -1.71
N ARG A 217 16.53 3.19 -1.74
CA ARG A 217 17.29 2.68 -2.89
C ARG A 217 17.03 1.20 -3.13
N LYS A 218 17.07 0.39 -2.08
CA LYS A 218 16.76 -1.04 -2.16
C LYS A 218 15.32 -1.28 -2.65
N GLN A 219 14.37 -0.52 -2.13
CA GLN A 219 12.97 -0.61 -2.56
C GLN A 219 12.81 -0.27 -4.05
N ALA A 220 13.43 0.82 -4.52
CA ALA A 220 13.40 1.21 -5.93
C ALA A 220 13.98 0.10 -6.84
N THR A 221 15.11 -0.52 -6.46
CA THR A 221 15.68 -1.66 -7.18
C THR A 221 14.71 -2.82 -7.27
N GLN A 222 14.07 -3.19 -6.17
CA GLN A 222 13.08 -4.28 -6.15
C GLN A 222 11.86 -3.97 -7.04
N VAL A 223 11.37 -2.74 -7.03
CA VAL A 223 10.27 -2.33 -7.93
C VAL A 223 10.68 -2.51 -9.39
N LEU A 224 11.89 -2.12 -9.77
CA LEU A 224 12.40 -2.34 -11.13
C LEU A 224 12.51 -3.83 -11.49
N GLU A 225 12.92 -4.67 -10.54
CA GLU A 225 12.97 -6.12 -10.74
C GLU A 225 11.56 -6.70 -10.95
N TRP A 226 10.58 -6.29 -10.15
CA TRP A 226 9.20 -6.77 -10.24
C TRP A 226 8.53 -6.38 -11.57
N TYR A 227 8.84 -5.21 -12.10
CA TYR A 227 8.25 -4.67 -13.32
C TYR A 227 9.17 -4.78 -14.56
N ASP A 228 10.21 -5.62 -14.51
CA ASP A 228 11.19 -5.80 -15.61
C ASP A 228 11.70 -4.47 -16.18
N GLY A 229 12.17 -3.58 -15.31
CA GLY A 229 12.62 -2.24 -15.69
C GLY A 229 11.49 -1.36 -16.20
N MET A 230 10.28 -1.52 -15.71
CA MET A 230 9.08 -0.76 -16.09
C MET A 230 8.63 -0.94 -17.55
N LYS A 231 9.08 -1.99 -18.24
CA LYS A 231 8.81 -2.19 -19.68
C LYS A 231 7.35 -2.50 -20.00
N ASN A 232 6.66 -3.20 -19.11
CA ASN A 232 5.35 -3.78 -19.42
C ASN A 232 4.20 -3.27 -18.54
N GLY A 233 4.46 -2.49 -17.49
CA GLY A 233 3.45 -2.06 -16.51
C GLY A 233 2.69 -3.22 -15.83
N VAL A 234 3.17 -4.44 -16.02
CA VAL A 234 2.63 -5.68 -15.46
C VAL A 234 3.81 -6.38 -14.78
N VAL A 235 3.60 -6.87 -13.59
CA VAL A 235 4.60 -7.60 -12.85
C VAL A 235 5.05 -8.81 -13.65
N SER A 236 6.33 -8.84 -14.05
CA SER A 236 6.92 -9.97 -14.78
C SER A 236 7.26 -11.09 -13.82
N LEU A 237 6.54 -12.22 -13.97
CA LEU A 237 6.79 -13.45 -13.22
C LEU A 237 8.06 -14.15 -13.74
N LYS A 238 9.21 -13.89 -13.15
CA LYS A 238 10.26 -14.91 -13.18
C LYS A 238 10.01 -15.90 -12.04
N ARG A 239 9.81 -17.18 -12.39
CA ARG A 239 9.68 -18.30 -11.42
C ARG A 239 10.82 -18.23 -10.41
N GLY A 240 10.49 -17.93 -9.15
CA GLY A 240 11.45 -18.01 -8.04
C GLY A 240 11.27 -16.96 -6.95
N ASN A 241 10.94 -15.70 -7.27
CA ASN A 241 10.83 -14.61 -6.30
C ASN A 241 9.78 -13.57 -6.64
N SER A 242 8.68 -13.92 -7.28
CA SER A 242 7.65 -12.97 -7.67
C SER A 242 6.45 -13.02 -6.74
N PHE A 243 6.19 -11.91 -6.08
CA PHE A 243 5.22 -11.79 -5.01
C PHE A 243 3.92 -11.07 -5.36
N LEU A 244 3.70 -10.67 -6.58
CA LEU A 244 2.50 -9.94 -7.01
C LEU A 244 1.89 -10.48 -8.29
N VAL A 245 1.86 -11.80 -8.53
CA VAL A 245 1.12 -12.35 -9.68
C VAL A 245 0.58 -13.74 -9.44
N GLN A 246 -0.69 -13.85 -9.74
CA GLN A 246 -1.46 -15.08 -10.01
C GLN A 246 -0.77 -16.41 -9.66
N LYS A 247 -0.69 -16.76 -8.40
CA LYS A 247 -0.86 -18.16 -8.04
C LYS A 247 -2.36 -18.41 -8.04
N LYS A 248 -2.82 -19.35 -8.86
CA LYS A 248 -4.19 -19.83 -8.80
C LYS A 248 -4.44 -20.33 -7.38
N HIS A 249 -5.63 -20.10 -6.86
CA HIS A 249 -6.14 -20.57 -5.57
C HIS A 249 -5.75 -22.04 -5.23
N SER A 250 -5.43 -22.85 -6.24
CA SER A 250 -4.99 -24.24 -6.13
C SER A 250 -3.60 -24.47 -5.49
N ASP A 251 -2.78 -23.42 -5.37
CA ASP A 251 -1.40 -23.57 -4.87
C ASP A 251 -1.30 -23.44 -3.34
N TYR A 252 -2.36 -23.01 -2.67
CA TYR A 252 -2.44 -22.83 -1.20
C TYR A 252 -3.42 -23.79 -0.50
N GLU A 253 -4.08 -24.69 -1.22
CA GLU A 253 -5.07 -25.64 -0.66
C GLU A 253 -4.46 -26.85 0.06
N ASN A 254 -3.25 -26.76 0.62
CA ASN A 254 -2.73 -27.82 1.45
C ASN A 254 -2.65 -27.38 2.92
N PRO A 255 -3.70 -27.58 3.74
CA PRO A 255 -3.73 -27.16 5.14
C PRO A 255 -2.77 -27.92 6.06
N ASN A 256 -1.99 -28.87 5.53
CA ASN A 256 -1.06 -29.70 6.31
C ASN A 256 0.41 -29.30 6.15
N ALA A 257 0.74 -28.22 5.45
CA ALA A 257 2.13 -27.83 5.22
C ALA A 257 2.77 -27.07 6.41
N CYS A 258 2.00 -26.54 7.34
CA CYS A 258 2.50 -25.99 8.60
C CYS A 258 2.42 -27.06 9.70
N GLY A 259 3.56 -27.70 9.98
CA GLY A 259 3.70 -28.59 11.14
C GLY A 259 3.32 -27.86 12.43
N ARG A 260 2.51 -28.52 13.25
CA ARG A 260 2.21 -28.07 14.62
C ARG A 260 3.53 -27.97 15.39
N MET A 261 3.88 -26.79 15.86
CA MET A 261 4.74 -26.62 17.02
C MET A 261 3.85 -26.36 18.23
#